data_d45ee6752c760cfeec80f7fecc1032a5
#
_entry.id   d45ee6752c760cfeec80f7fecc1032a5
#
_cell.length_a   1.000
_cell.length_b   1.000
_cell.length_c   1.000
_cell.angle_alpha   90.00
_cell.angle_beta   90.00
_cell.angle_gamma   90.00
#
_symmetry.space_group_name_H-M   'P 1'
#
loop_
_entity.id
_entity.type
_entity.pdbx_description
1 polymer ?
#
loop_
_entity_poly.entity_id
_entity_poly.type
_entity_poly.pdbx_seq_one_letter_code
_entity_poly.pdbx_strand_id
1 'polypeptide(L)' 'MNKVMILAILVAYKAFNDKSLSIVVNEGEGEYVANNTIIDSIDGDNISFLSWTNSGVYGKTINVNDIIGIQFQ' A
#
# COMPACT_ATOMS: atom_id res chain seq x y z
N MET A 1 1.09 -12.17 5.56
CA MET A 1 0.95 -11.25 6.71
C MET A 1 -0.47 -11.23 7.21
N ASN A 2 -0.63 -10.94 8.48
CA ASN A 2 -1.93 -10.85 9.11
C ASN A 2 -2.59 -9.49 8.78
N LYS A 3 -3.88 -9.51 8.45
CA LYS A 3 -4.64 -8.31 8.09
C LYS A 3 -4.55 -7.20 9.15
N VAL A 4 -4.65 -7.57 10.43
CA VAL A 4 -4.59 -6.60 11.53
C VAL A 4 -3.22 -5.93 11.57
N MET A 5 -2.16 -6.69 11.39
CA MET A 5 -0.79 -6.15 11.35
C MET A 5 -0.59 -5.24 10.15
N ILE A 6 -1.10 -5.64 8.99
CA ILE A 6 -1.01 -4.82 7.77
C ILE A 6 -1.71 -3.48 8.00
N LEU A 7 -2.94 -3.50 8.50
CA LEU A 7 -3.69 -2.27 8.78
C LEU A 7 -2.95 -1.38 9.79
N ALA A 8 -2.39 -1.96 10.83
CA ALA A 8 -1.64 -1.19 11.83
C ALA A 8 -0.43 -0.49 11.21
N ILE A 9 0.31 -1.19 10.34
CA ILE A 9 1.46 -0.61 9.63
C ILE A 9 1.01 0.52 8.72
N LEU A 10 -0.06 0.31 7.95
CA LEU A 10 -0.54 1.30 7.00
C LEU A 10 -1.07 2.55 7.72
N VAL A 11 -1.77 2.38 8.83
CA VAL A 11 -2.22 3.51 9.65
C VAL A 11 -1.04 4.33 10.15
N ALA A 12 0.01 3.66 10.64
CA ALA A 12 1.22 4.34 11.09
C ALA A 12 1.88 5.11 9.94
N TYR A 13 2.00 4.50 8.76
CA TYR A 13 2.62 5.16 7.61
C TYR A 13 1.77 6.28 7.04
N LYS A 14 0.46 6.21 7.17
CA LYS A 14 -0.41 7.32 6.79
C LYS A 14 -0.12 8.57 7.63
N ALA A 15 0.19 8.39 8.90
CA ALA A 15 0.53 9.50 9.79
C ALA A 15 1.90 10.13 9.46
N PHE A 16 2.77 9.39 8.76
CA PHE A 16 4.11 9.86 8.38
C PHE A 16 4.20 9.93 6.86
N ASN A 17 3.52 10.91 6.29
CA ASN A 17 3.40 11.04 4.83
C ASN A 17 4.70 11.41 4.10
N ASP A 18 5.77 11.65 4.83
CA ASP A 18 7.11 11.85 4.28
C ASP A 18 7.89 10.54 4.10
N LYS A 19 7.30 9.42 4.51
CA LYS A 19 7.92 8.10 4.40
C LYS A 19 7.15 7.25 3.41
N SER A 20 7.89 6.53 2.57
CA SER A 20 7.30 5.64 1.59
C SER A 20 7.61 4.19 1.92
N LEU A 21 6.84 3.31 1.32
CA LEU A 21 7.03 1.87 1.45
C LEU A 21 6.67 1.18 0.14
N SER A 22 7.03 -0.08 0.00
CA SER A 22 6.60 -0.90 -1.12
C SER A 22 5.55 -1.89 -0.64
N ILE A 23 4.50 -2.03 -1.40
CA ILE A 23 3.39 -2.94 -1.10
C ILE A 23 3.38 -4.04 -2.13
N VAL A 24 3.39 -5.29 -1.69
CA VAL A 24 3.27 -6.45 -2.57
C VAL A 24 1.82 -6.87 -2.59
N VAL A 25 1.24 -6.91 -3.77
CA VAL A 25 -0.20 -7.11 -3.96
C VAL A 25 -0.44 -8.30 -4.88
N ASN A 26 -1.44 -9.11 -4.55
CA ASN A 26 -1.95 -10.14 -5.42
C ASN A 26 -3.48 -10.00 -5.52
N GLU A 27 -3.96 -9.54 -6.66
CA GLU A 27 -5.38 -9.34 -6.92
C GLU A 27 -6.00 -10.50 -7.70
N GLY A 28 -5.35 -11.67 -7.69
CA GLY A 28 -5.88 -12.87 -8.34
C GLY A 28 -5.27 -13.16 -9.71
N GLU A 29 -4.63 -12.21 -10.35
CA GLU A 29 -4.03 -12.36 -11.68
C GLU A 29 -2.50 -12.37 -11.62
N GLY A 30 -1.93 -12.52 -10.43
CA GLY A 30 -0.50 -12.50 -10.22
C GLY A 30 -0.09 -11.41 -9.25
N GLU A 31 1.17 -11.43 -8.88
CA GLU A 31 1.71 -10.48 -7.92
C GLU A 31 2.31 -9.29 -8.63
N TYR A 32 2.20 -8.13 -7.99
CA TYR A 32 2.97 -6.95 -8.39
C TYR A 32 3.43 -6.20 -7.16
N VAL A 33 4.44 -5.36 -7.33
CA VAL A 33 4.98 -4.53 -6.26
C VAL A 33 4.70 -3.08 -6.61
N ALA A 34 3.97 -2.40 -5.73
CA ALA A 34 3.79 -0.96 -5.83
C ALA A 34 4.91 -0.30 -5.02
N ASN A 35 5.85 0.33 -5.71
CA ASN A 35 7.01 0.96 -5.09
C ASN A 35 6.75 2.43 -4.81
N ASN A 36 7.49 2.97 -3.84
CA ASN A 36 7.43 4.39 -3.49
C ASN A 36 6.00 4.84 -3.25
N THR A 37 5.28 4.10 -2.40
CA THR A 37 3.89 4.41 -2.12
C THR A 37 3.75 5.24 -0.86
N ILE A 38 2.79 6.14 -0.89
CA ILE A 38 2.32 6.89 0.28
C ILE A 38 0.85 6.57 0.45
N ILE A 39 0.45 6.25 1.67
CA ILE A 39 -0.93 5.91 1.98
C ILE A 39 -1.75 7.19 2.00
N ASP A 40 -2.74 7.25 1.13
CA ASP A 40 -3.61 8.41 0.99
C ASP A 40 -4.82 8.32 1.92
N SER A 41 -5.52 7.19 1.90
CA SER A 41 -6.68 7.01 2.78
C SER A 41 -6.90 5.54 3.09
N ILE A 42 -7.53 5.29 4.23
CA ILE A 42 -7.94 3.96 4.67
C ILE A 42 -9.42 4.04 5.03
N ASP A 43 -10.24 3.27 4.31
CA ASP A 43 -11.68 3.23 4.54
C ASP A 43 -12.08 1.76 4.71
N GLY A 44 -12.19 1.34 5.97
CA GLY A 44 -12.43 -0.07 6.28
C GLY A 44 -11.30 -0.94 5.73
N ASP A 45 -11.62 -1.84 4.82
CA ASP A 45 -10.65 -2.72 4.18
C ASP A 45 -10.09 -2.15 2.87
N ASN A 46 -10.55 -0.97 2.47
CA ASN A 46 -10.12 -0.33 1.22
C ASN A 46 -8.98 0.63 1.49
N ILE A 47 -7.86 0.41 0.83
CA ILE A 47 -6.65 1.17 1.00
C ILE A 47 -6.40 1.94 -0.30
N SER A 48 -6.34 3.27 -0.20
CA SER A 48 -5.98 4.13 -1.33
C SER A 48 -4.55 4.62 -1.13
N PHE A 49 -3.74 4.50 -2.17
CA PHE A 49 -2.34 4.94 -2.10
C PHE A 49 -1.95 5.65 -3.38
N LEU A 50 -0.88 6.44 -3.28
CA LEU A 50 -0.21 7.07 -4.40
C LEU A 50 1.15 6.40 -4.58
N SER A 51 1.51 6.10 -5.82
CA SER A 51 2.78 5.49 -6.15
C SER A 51 3.55 6.38 -7.13
N TRP A 52 4.80 6.66 -6.82
CA TRP A 52 5.67 7.47 -7.67
C TRP A 52 6.51 6.56 -8.54
N THR A 53 6.44 6.80 -9.85
CA THR A 53 7.20 6.05 -10.85
C THR A 53 7.97 7.02 -11.72
N ASN A 54 8.85 6.49 -12.58
CA ASN A 54 9.57 7.30 -13.55
C ASN A 54 8.64 8.00 -14.55
N SER A 55 7.43 7.47 -14.71
CA SER A 55 6.42 8.03 -15.63
C SER A 55 5.49 9.01 -14.93
N GLY A 56 5.62 9.21 -13.63
CA GLY A 56 4.79 10.12 -12.86
C GLY A 56 4.15 9.43 -11.65
N VAL A 57 3.04 10.00 -11.20
CA VAL A 57 2.32 9.52 -10.01
C VAL A 57 0.99 8.92 -10.45
N TYR A 58 0.65 7.77 -9.87
CA TYR A 58 -0.70 7.22 -10.05
C TYR A 58 -1.31 6.88 -8.70
N GLY A 59 -2.64 6.95 -8.63
CA GLY A 59 -3.40 6.54 -7.45
C GLY A 59 -4.12 5.23 -7.71
N LYS A 60 -4.26 4.42 -6.66
CA LYS A 60 -4.95 3.15 -6.74
C LYS A 60 -5.62 2.84 -5.41
N THR A 61 -6.77 2.15 -5.48
CA THR A 61 -7.45 1.62 -4.31
C THR A 61 -7.46 0.10 -4.38
N ILE A 62 -7.02 -0.53 -3.32
CA ILE A 62 -6.97 -1.99 -3.22
C ILE A 62 -7.63 -2.45 -1.93
N ASN A 63 -8.00 -3.73 -1.88
CA ASN A 63 -8.49 -4.34 -0.66
C ASN A 63 -7.30 -4.82 0.17
N VAL A 64 -7.35 -4.59 1.48
CA VAL A 64 -6.26 -5.00 2.38
C VAL A 64 -5.99 -6.50 2.33
N ASN A 65 -7.01 -7.31 2.02
CA ASN A 65 -6.85 -8.76 1.91
C ASN A 65 -5.98 -9.19 0.72
N ASP A 66 -5.78 -8.29 -0.26
CA ASP A 66 -4.94 -8.56 -1.42
C ASP A 66 -3.47 -8.19 -1.17
N ILE A 67 -3.17 -7.58 -0.04
CA ILE A 67 -1.80 -7.24 0.33
C ILE A 67 -1.15 -8.47 0.95
N ILE A 68 -0.08 -8.97 0.33
CA ILE A 68 0.63 -10.15 0.79
C ILE A 68 1.97 -9.84 1.42
N GLY A 69 2.43 -8.60 1.33
CA GLY A 69 3.67 -8.20 1.97
C GLY A 69 3.88 -6.70 1.94
N ILE A 70 4.74 -6.23 2.82
CA ILE A 70 5.15 -4.83 2.90
C ILE A 70 6.66 -4.80 3.05
N GLN A 71 7.30 -3.94 2.25
CA GLN A 71 8.75 -3.73 2.33
C GLN A 71 9.00 -2.28 2.71
N PHE A 72 9.78 -2.08 3.74
CA PHE A 72 10.14 -0.74 4.22
C PHE A 72 11.31 -0.20 3.42
N GLN A 73 11.27 1.08 3.16
CA GLN A 73 12.31 1.77 2.41
C GLN A 73 13.10 2.72 3.30
#